data_4384a62e08960318e871a3ed03069909
#
_entry.id   4384a62e08960318e871a3ed03069909
#
_cell.length_a   1.000
_cell.length_b   1.000
_cell.length_c   1.000
_cell.angle_alpha   90.00
_cell.angle_beta   90.00
_cell.angle_gamma   90.00
#
_symmetry.space_group_name_H-M   'P 1'
#
loop_
_entity.id
_entity.type
_entity.pdbx_description
1 polymer ?
#
loop_
_entity_poly.entity_id
_entity_poly.type
_entity_poly.pdbx_seq_one_letter_code
_entity_poly.pdbx_strand_id
1 'polypeptide(L)'
;MNTHKKTVRDVEVRGKKVLLRCDFNVPQDKETGAITSDKRIVAALPTIQYLLENGAAVIACSHLGKPKNGPDPKLSLAPVAKRLSELLGREVIFAHDVVGPDAQTKAAALQPGQILLLENTRFEPGETKNDPELARKLADMADLYVSDAFGAVHRAHASTAGVAAYLPAVSGFLIQKELEFLGGAIADPKRPLVAILGGSKVSSKIGVINNLLEIADTIIIGGGMTYTFLKAQGGSIGKSLLEEDWLDYCNDMMKKAQEKGVKLLLPEDTICAKEFSADAEPILVDSMNIPDDCLGMDIGPKAIEAYSNAVKDAGTVIWNGPMGVFEFPAFAKGTQAVAEALSNSNAITIIGGGDSAAAVQQLGYADKMTHISTGGGASLEFMEGKELPGVACLLDA
;
A
#
# COMPACT_ATOMS: atom_id res chain seq x y z
N MET A 1 -2.51 -1.43 17.73
CA MET A 1 -3.53 -2.32 17.11
C MET A 1 -3.07 -3.77 17.18
N ASN A 2 -3.94 -4.70 17.58
CA ASN A 2 -3.61 -6.12 17.55
C ASN A 2 -3.55 -6.62 16.09
N THR A 3 -2.41 -7.21 15.71
CA THR A 3 -2.17 -7.78 14.37
C THR A 3 -2.32 -9.30 14.33
N HIS A 4 -2.50 -9.95 15.48
CA HIS A 4 -2.76 -11.38 15.57
C HIS A 4 -4.25 -11.64 15.34
N LYS A 5 -4.61 -11.83 14.08
CA LYS A 5 -6.00 -12.02 13.64
C LYS A 5 -6.22 -13.42 13.12
N LYS A 6 -7.42 -13.95 13.34
CA LYS A 6 -7.85 -15.20 12.71
C LYS A 6 -7.85 -15.08 11.19
N THR A 7 -7.48 -16.15 10.54
CA THR A 7 -7.44 -16.27 9.08
C THR A 7 -8.50 -17.27 8.59
N VAL A 8 -8.65 -17.36 7.28
CA VAL A 8 -9.52 -18.36 6.65
C VAL A 8 -9.19 -19.80 7.07
N ARG A 9 -7.94 -20.06 7.52
CA ARG A 9 -7.52 -21.39 7.98
C ARG A 9 -8.00 -21.71 9.40
N ASP A 10 -8.39 -20.70 10.17
CA ASP A 10 -8.77 -20.85 11.57
C ASP A 10 -10.27 -21.06 11.77
N VAL A 11 -11.03 -21.09 10.69
CA VAL A 11 -12.49 -21.24 10.72
C VAL A 11 -12.94 -22.30 9.73
N GLU A 12 -14.07 -22.94 10.05
CA GLU A 12 -14.71 -23.90 9.13
C GLU A 12 -15.43 -23.14 8.01
N VAL A 13 -15.08 -23.43 6.76
CA VAL A 13 -15.66 -22.77 5.58
C VAL A 13 -16.55 -23.72 4.76
N ARG A 14 -16.44 -25.04 4.97
CA ARG A 14 -17.19 -26.04 4.20
C ARG A 14 -18.70 -25.87 4.37
N GLY A 15 -19.39 -25.80 3.25
CA GLY A 15 -20.84 -25.64 3.22
C GLY A 15 -21.34 -24.25 3.58
N LYS A 16 -20.43 -23.31 3.84
CA LYS A 16 -20.77 -21.92 4.20
C LYS A 16 -20.77 -21.02 2.99
N LYS A 17 -21.62 -20.01 3.04
CA LYS A 17 -21.57 -18.86 2.12
C LYS A 17 -20.64 -17.83 2.72
N VAL A 18 -19.58 -17.49 1.99
CA VAL A 18 -18.53 -16.58 2.43
C VAL A 18 -18.60 -15.29 1.64
N LEU A 19 -18.84 -14.18 2.33
CA LEU A 19 -18.69 -12.85 1.75
C LEU A 19 -17.21 -12.51 1.75
N LEU A 20 -16.59 -12.47 0.56
CA LEU A 20 -15.18 -12.20 0.37
C LEU A 20 -14.98 -10.79 -0.17
N ARG A 21 -14.37 -9.91 0.62
CA ARG A 21 -14.04 -8.54 0.18
C ARG A 21 -12.68 -8.54 -0.51
N CYS A 22 -12.72 -8.40 -1.81
CA CYS A 22 -11.54 -8.32 -2.69
C CYS A 22 -11.17 -6.87 -3.01
N ASP A 23 -9.99 -6.69 -3.56
CA ASP A 23 -9.57 -5.46 -4.21
C ASP A 23 -9.48 -5.70 -5.73
N PHE A 24 -10.56 -5.40 -6.41
CA PHE A 24 -10.68 -5.46 -7.88
C PHE A 24 -10.73 -4.06 -8.49
N ASN A 25 -10.21 -3.08 -7.77
CA ASN A 25 -10.04 -1.72 -8.28
C ASN A 25 -8.89 -1.68 -9.30
N VAL A 26 -9.11 -2.33 -10.42
CA VAL A 26 -8.12 -2.49 -11.49
C VAL A 26 -7.95 -1.21 -12.29
N PRO A 27 -6.75 -0.94 -12.83
CA PRO A 27 -6.57 0.15 -13.79
C PRO A 27 -7.25 -0.18 -15.12
N GLN A 28 -7.85 0.83 -15.73
CA GLN A 28 -8.59 0.73 -16.96
C GLN A 28 -8.11 1.75 -17.97
N ASP A 29 -8.17 1.39 -19.25
CA ASP A 29 -7.99 2.34 -20.34
C ASP A 29 -9.10 3.39 -20.29
N LYS A 30 -8.73 4.66 -20.35
CA LYS A 30 -9.68 5.78 -20.20
C LYS A 30 -10.68 5.89 -21.35
N GLU A 31 -10.30 5.44 -22.55
CA GLU A 31 -11.13 5.52 -23.73
C GLU A 31 -12.00 4.28 -23.89
N THR A 32 -11.43 3.09 -23.74
CA THR A 32 -12.10 1.82 -24.00
C THR A 32 -12.72 1.17 -22.79
N GLY A 33 -12.26 1.54 -21.57
CA GLY A 33 -12.67 0.89 -20.32
C GLY A 33 -12.04 -0.50 -20.12
N ALA A 34 -11.16 -0.92 -21.03
CA ALA A 34 -10.49 -2.22 -20.91
C ALA A 34 -9.55 -2.28 -19.71
N ILE A 35 -9.47 -3.44 -19.07
CA ILE A 35 -8.55 -3.67 -17.96
C ILE A 35 -7.11 -3.65 -18.51
N THR A 36 -6.28 -2.74 -18.00
CA THR A 36 -4.88 -2.59 -18.42
C THR A 36 -3.90 -3.42 -17.57
N SER A 37 -4.32 -3.88 -16.39
CA SER A 37 -3.56 -4.80 -15.55
C SER A 37 -4.52 -5.65 -14.71
N ASP A 38 -4.30 -6.94 -14.70
CA ASP A 38 -5.08 -7.91 -13.90
C ASP A 38 -4.37 -8.34 -12.61
N LYS A 39 -3.28 -7.68 -12.24
CA LYS A 39 -2.45 -8.06 -11.07
C LYS A 39 -3.26 -8.19 -9.78
N ARG A 40 -4.21 -7.30 -9.54
CA ARG A 40 -5.06 -7.35 -8.34
C ARG A 40 -6.01 -8.55 -8.37
N ILE A 41 -6.50 -8.91 -9.53
CA ILE A 41 -7.35 -10.10 -9.70
C ILE A 41 -6.52 -11.36 -9.43
N VAL A 42 -5.33 -11.44 -10.03
CA VAL A 42 -4.40 -12.55 -9.82
C VAL A 42 -4.02 -12.70 -8.34
N ALA A 43 -3.77 -11.58 -7.66
CA ALA A 43 -3.42 -11.58 -6.24
C ALA A 43 -4.54 -12.13 -5.35
N ALA A 44 -5.79 -12.02 -5.75
CA ALA A 44 -6.94 -12.54 -5.00
C ALA A 44 -7.16 -14.06 -5.20
N LEU A 45 -6.55 -14.67 -6.21
CA LEU A 45 -6.78 -16.07 -6.56
C LEU A 45 -6.46 -17.06 -5.43
N PRO A 46 -5.36 -16.94 -4.67
CA PRO A 46 -5.07 -17.91 -3.61
C PRO A 46 -6.18 -18.03 -2.57
N THR A 47 -6.73 -16.93 -2.11
CA THR A 47 -7.85 -16.94 -1.13
C THR A 47 -9.11 -17.49 -1.77
N ILE A 48 -9.44 -17.09 -2.99
CA ILE A 48 -10.62 -17.58 -3.73
C ILE A 48 -10.51 -19.10 -3.93
N GLN A 49 -9.39 -19.58 -4.43
CA GLN A 49 -9.16 -21.00 -4.69
C GLN A 49 -9.23 -21.82 -3.41
N TYR A 50 -8.61 -21.34 -2.33
CA TYR A 50 -8.69 -22.00 -1.03
C TYR A 50 -10.15 -22.19 -0.57
N LEU A 51 -10.96 -21.15 -0.65
CA LEU A 51 -12.36 -21.20 -0.24
C LEU A 51 -13.18 -22.17 -1.11
N LEU A 52 -13.01 -22.10 -2.42
CA LEU A 52 -13.71 -22.98 -3.35
C LEU A 52 -13.31 -24.45 -3.18
N GLU A 53 -12.03 -24.74 -3.05
CA GLU A 53 -11.50 -26.08 -2.85
C GLU A 53 -11.89 -26.69 -1.50
N ASN A 54 -12.14 -25.86 -0.50
CA ASN A 54 -12.59 -26.30 0.82
C ASN A 54 -14.12 -26.32 0.97
N GLY A 55 -14.85 -26.22 -0.14
CA GLY A 55 -16.29 -26.43 -0.16
C GLY A 55 -17.13 -25.22 0.25
N ALA A 56 -16.59 -24.01 0.20
CA ALA A 56 -17.33 -22.79 0.40
C ALA A 56 -18.06 -22.34 -0.88
N ALA A 57 -19.17 -21.63 -0.71
CA ALA A 57 -19.79 -20.83 -1.75
C ALA A 57 -19.30 -19.39 -1.57
N VAL A 58 -18.68 -18.81 -2.59
CA VAL A 58 -18.01 -17.51 -2.46
C VAL A 58 -18.88 -16.40 -3.07
N ILE A 59 -19.17 -15.38 -2.27
CA ILE A 59 -19.81 -14.13 -2.72
C ILE A 59 -18.74 -13.07 -2.64
N ALA A 60 -18.09 -12.78 -3.79
CA ALA A 60 -17.04 -11.78 -3.87
C ALA A 60 -17.64 -10.39 -4.08
N CYS A 61 -17.03 -9.39 -3.45
CA CYS A 61 -17.40 -7.99 -3.64
C CYS A 61 -16.16 -7.10 -3.67
N SER A 62 -16.26 -5.99 -4.35
CA SER A 62 -15.21 -4.98 -4.47
C SER A 62 -15.79 -3.64 -4.91
N HIS A 63 -15.03 -2.60 -4.68
CA HIS A 63 -15.24 -1.31 -5.34
C HIS A 63 -14.41 -1.23 -6.63
N LEU A 64 -14.78 -0.31 -7.50
CA LEU A 64 -14.01 0.07 -8.69
C LEU A 64 -14.19 1.57 -8.92
N GLY A 65 -13.07 2.31 -8.92
CA GLY A 65 -13.08 3.74 -9.14
C GLY A 65 -13.89 4.54 -8.11
N LYS A 66 -14.37 5.69 -8.54
CA LYS A 66 -15.14 6.62 -7.70
C LYS A 66 -16.40 7.08 -8.47
N PRO A 67 -17.45 6.26 -8.52
CA PRO A 67 -18.70 6.67 -9.13
C PRO A 67 -19.29 7.86 -8.39
N LYS A 68 -19.82 8.82 -9.15
CA LYS A 68 -20.33 10.09 -8.59
C LYS A 68 -21.81 10.05 -8.23
N ASN A 69 -22.60 9.38 -9.05
CA ASN A 69 -24.06 9.42 -8.97
C ASN A 69 -24.70 8.04 -9.13
N GLY A 70 -24.24 7.05 -8.36
CA GLY A 70 -24.77 5.69 -8.46
C GLY A 70 -24.17 4.89 -9.61
N PRO A 71 -24.92 3.94 -10.20
CA PRO A 71 -24.39 3.06 -11.23
C PRO A 71 -23.83 3.80 -12.44
N ASP A 72 -22.63 3.40 -12.87
CA ASP A 72 -21.92 3.92 -14.05
C ASP A 72 -21.39 2.73 -14.84
N PRO A 73 -21.85 2.53 -16.11
CA PRO A 73 -21.40 1.40 -16.93
C PRO A 73 -19.88 1.29 -17.09
N LYS A 74 -19.17 2.42 -17.05
CA LYS A 74 -17.70 2.46 -17.14
C LYS A 74 -17.01 1.88 -15.92
N LEU A 75 -17.71 1.85 -14.79
CA LEU A 75 -17.19 1.36 -13.51
C LEU A 75 -17.87 0.06 -13.07
N SER A 76 -18.53 -0.64 -13.99
CA SER A 76 -19.08 -1.98 -13.73
C SER A 76 -17.96 -3.01 -13.54
N LEU A 77 -18.19 -3.95 -12.63
CA LEU A 77 -17.30 -5.09 -12.41
C LEU A 77 -17.52 -6.24 -13.41
N ALA A 78 -18.43 -6.11 -14.38
CA ALA A 78 -18.67 -7.16 -15.38
C ALA A 78 -17.38 -7.60 -16.11
N PRO A 79 -16.48 -6.70 -16.54
CA PRO A 79 -15.20 -7.10 -17.15
C PRO A 79 -14.29 -7.87 -16.19
N VAL A 80 -14.34 -7.53 -14.89
CA VAL A 80 -13.58 -8.24 -13.86
C VAL A 80 -14.12 -9.66 -13.68
N ALA A 81 -15.45 -9.83 -13.65
CA ALA A 81 -16.06 -11.17 -13.60
C ALA A 81 -15.61 -12.05 -14.77
N LYS A 82 -15.58 -11.51 -15.96
CA LYS A 82 -15.10 -12.22 -17.15
C LYS A 82 -13.64 -12.64 -17.01
N ARG A 83 -12.76 -11.72 -16.61
CA ARG A 83 -11.35 -12.00 -16.44
C ARG A 83 -11.08 -13.00 -15.31
N LEU A 84 -11.80 -12.87 -14.21
CA LEU A 84 -11.71 -13.81 -13.08
C LEU A 84 -12.14 -15.21 -13.50
N SER A 85 -13.20 -15.33 -14.31
CA SER A 85 -13.66 -16.60 -14.86
C SER A 85 -12.58 -17.27 -15.73
N GLU A 86 -11.90 -16.51 -16.59
CA GLU A 86 -10.80 -16.98 -17.42
C GLU A 86 -9.64 -17.51 -16.55
N LEU A 87 -9.27 -16.76 -15.52
CA LEU A 87 -8.16 -17.11 -14.62
C LEU A 87 -8.47 -18.33 -13.74
N LEU A 88 -9.72 -18.48 -13.28
CA LEU A 88 -10.14 -19.61 -12.47
C LEU A 88 -10.43 -20.87 -13.30
N GLY A 89 -10.65 -20.72 -14.61
CA GLY A 89 -11.05 -21.83 -15.46
C GLY A 89 -12.45 -22.39 -15.14
N ARG A 90 -13.31 -21.55 -14.56
CA ARG A 90 -14.71 -21.87 -14.22
C ARG A 90 -15.59 -20.64 -14.31
N GLU A 91 -16.89 -20.85 -14.39
CA GLU A 91 -17.85 -19.74 -14.42
C GLU A 91 -17.78 -18.92 -13.14
N VAL A 92 -17.72 -17.60 -13.31
CA VAL A 92 -18.02 -16.62 -12.26
C VAL A 92 -19.38 -16.03 -12.55
N ILE A 93 -20.33 -16.30 -11.67
CA ILE A 93 -21.70 -15.76 -11.77
C ILE A 93 -21.60 -14.27 -11.43
N PHE A 94 -22.23 -13.42 -12.22
CA PHE A 94 -22.20 -11.98 -12.00
C PHE A 94 -23.59 -11.45 -11.64
N ALA A 95 -23.68 -10.66 -10.56
CA ALA A 95 -24.91 -9.97 -10.16
C ALA A 95 -24.91 -8.54 -10.74
N HIS A 96 -26.06 -8.11 -11.23
CA HIS A 96 -26.22 -6.78 -11.82
C HIS A 96 -26.58 -5.68 -10.79
N ASP A 97 -26.61 -6.03 -9.54
CA ASP A 97 -26.75 -5.11 -8.41
C ASP A 97 -25.86 -5.56 -7.24
N VAL A 98 -25.86 -4.79 -6.16
CA VAL A 98 -25.02 -5.07 -4.98
C VAL A 98 -25.81 -5.88 -3.93
N VAL A 99 -26.97 -5.39 -3.54
CA VAL A 99 -27.85 -6.00 -2.52
C VAL A 99 -29.31 -6.04 -2.97
N GLY A 100 -29.55 -5.85 -4.25
CA GLY A 100 -30.87 -5.86 -4.84
C GLY A 100 -31.39 -7.27 -5.16
N PRO A 101 -32.51 -7.35 -5.89
CA PRO A 101 -33.15 -8.64 -6.18
C PRO A 101 -32.26 -9.63 -6.93
N ASP A 102 -31.42 -9.16 -7.86
CA ASP A 102 -30.55 -10.04 -8.65
C ASP A 102 -29.45 -10.66 -7.77
N ALA A 103 -28.75 -9.84 -6.98
CA ALA A 103 -27.74 -10.33 -6.05
C ALA A 103 -28.33 -11.30 -5.02
N GLN A 104 -29.45 -10.95 -4.42
CA GLN A 104 -30.11 -11.79 -3.41
C GLN A 104 -30.55 -13.14 -3.97
N THR A 105 -31.14 -13.16 -5.15
CA THR A 105 -31.56 -14.39 -5.83
C THR A 105 -30.38 -15.28 -6.16
N LYS A 106 -29.34 -14.72 -6.74
CA LYS A 106 -28.13 -15.45 -7.12
C LYS A 106 -27.35 -15.96 -5.90
N ALA A 107 -27.26 -15.15 -4.85
CA ALA A 107 -26.63 -15.57 -3.59
C ALA A 107 -27.38 -16.71 -2.91
N ALA A 108 -28.71 -16.64 -2.89
CA ALA A 108 -29.54 -17.69 -2.30
C ALA A 108 -29.38 -19.04 -3.03
N ALA A 109 -29.25 -19.01 -4.35
CA ALA A 109 -29.09 -20.22 -5.18
C ALA A 109 -27.61 -20.73 -5.25
N LEU A 110 -26.65 -20.00 -4.73
CA LEU A 110 -25.24 -20.33 -4.83
C LEU A 110 -24.90 -21.61 -4.07
N GLN A 111 -24.19 -22.53 -4.74
CA GLN A 111 -23.81 -23.82 -4.18
C GLN A 111 -22.32 -23.84 -3.80
N PRO A 112 -21.89 -24.73 -2.86
CA PRO A 112 -20.48 -24.95 -2.56
C PRO A 112 -19.66 -25.19 -3.83
N GLY A 113 -18.50 -24.52 -3.92
CA GLY A 113 -17.62 -24.56 -5.09
C GLY A 113 -17.97 -23.57 -6.19
N GLN A 114 -19.05 -22.81 -6.05
CA GLN A 114 -19.43 -21.74 -6.96
C GLN A 114 -19.01 -20.38 -6.42
N ILE A 115 -18.83 -19.44 -7.34
CA ILE A 115 -18.48 -18.05 -7.03
C ILE A 115 -19.42 -17.07 -7.73
N LEU A 116 -19.92 -16.12 -6.96
CA LEU A 116 -20.72 -14.98 -7.39
C LEU A 116 -19.90 -13.70 -7.17
N LEU A 117 -19.83 -12.82 -8.17
CA LEU A 117 -19.29 -11.47 -8.00
C LEU A 117 -20.46 -10.48 -8.02
N LEU A 118 -20.57 -9.67 -6.97
CA LEU A 118 -21.53 -8.57 -6.89
C LEU A 118 -21.08 -7.40 -7.77
N GLU A 119 -22.01 -6.53 -8.13
CA GLU A 119 -21.70 -5.28 -8.81
C GLU A 119 -20.92 -4.34 -7.87
N ASN A 120 -20.27 -3.30 -8.43
CA ASN A 120 -19.43 -2.34 -7.73
C ASN A 120 -20.12 -1.82 -6.45
N THR A 121 -19.52 -2.11 -5.29
CA THR A 121 -20.09 -1.73 -3.99
C THR A 121 -20.33 -0.24 -3.85
N ARG A 122 -19.53 0.60 -4.55
CA ARG A 122 -19.69 2.06 -4.53
C ARG A 122 -20.83 2.58 -5.39
N PHE A 123 -21.56 1.70 -6.08
CA PHE A 123 -22.84 2.07 -6.67
C PHE A 123 -23.91 2.30 -5.59
N GLU A 124 -23.71 1.74 -4.40
CA GLU A 124 -24.55 2.00 -3.25
C GLU A 124 -24.05 3.23 -2.48
N PRO A 125 -24.92 4.26 -2.28
CA PRO A 125 -24.51 5.48 -1.57
C PRO A 125 -24.05 5.23 -0.13
N GLY A 126 -24.54 4.17 0.50
CA GLY A 126 -24.20 3.78 1.86
C GLY A 126 -22.82 3.15 2.03
N GLU A 127 -22.15 2.75 0.95
CA GLU A 127 -20.85 2.04 1.05
C GLU A 127 -19.80 2.89 1.75
N THR A 128 -19.50 4.07 1.23
CA THR A 128 -18.46 4.96 1.81
C THR A 128 -18.89 5.62 3.11
N LYS A 129 -20.16 5.62 3.41
CA LYS A 129 -20.74 6.14 4.66
C LYS A 129 -20.76 5.11 5.78
N ASN A 130 -20.34 3.88 5.47
CA ASN A 130 -20.45 2.76 6.40
C ASN A 130 -21.89 2.58 6.94
N ASP A 131 -22.87 2.67 6.04
CA ASP A 131 -24.28 2.56 6.40
C ASP A 131 -24.60 1.19 7.00
N PRO A 132 -25.11 1.13 8.23
CA PRO A 132 -25.44 -0.14 8.90
C PRO A 132 -26.46 -1.00 8.15
N GLU A 133 -27.42 -0.37 7.48
CA GLU A 133 -28.44 -1.12 6.72
C GLU A 133 -27.83 -1.81 5.50
N LEU A 134 -26.96 -1.12 4.76
CA LEU A 134 -26.23 -1.73 3.64
C LEU A 134 -25.33 -2.86 4.12
N ALA A 135 -24.60 -2.65 5.21
CA ALA A 135 -23.74 -3.67 5.81
C ALA A 135 -24.54 -4.91 6.21
N ARG A 136 -25.71 -4.72 6.82
CA ARG A 136 -26.60 -5.83 7.17
C ARG A 136 -27.12 -6.58 5.95
N LYS A 137 -27.52 -5.86 4.90
CA LYS A 137 -28.00 -6.50 3.66
C LYS A 137 -26.90 -7.34 2.99
N LEU A 138 -25.66 -6.86 2.99
CA LEU A 138 -24.50 -7.64 2.55
C LEU A 138 -24.31 -8.89 3.42
N ALA A 139 -24.33 -8.70 4.73
CA ALA A 139 -24.14 -9.78 5.70
C ALA A 139 -25.24 -10.84 5.64
N ASP A 140 -26.48 -10.45 5.38
CA ASP A 140 -27.62 -11.37 5.31
C ASP A 140 -27.48 -12.41 4.18
N MET A 141 -26.63 -12.16 3.19
CA MET A 141 -26.37 -13.10 2.09
C MET A 141 -25.37 -14.21 2.45
N ALA A 142 -24.67 -14.09 3.59
CA ALA A 142 -23.53 -14.97 3.92
C ALA A 142 -23.54 -15.44 5.38
N ASP A 143 -22.65 -16.39 5.68
CA ASP A 143 -22.44 -16.95 7.01
C ASP A 143 -21.12 -16.48 7.65
N LEU A 144 -20.17 -16.05 6.83
CA LEU A 144 -18.84 -15.67 7.23
C LEU A 144 -18.35 -14.52 6.35
N TYR A 145 -17.60 -13.59 6.93
CA TYR A 145 -16.94 -12.52 6.20
C TYR A 145 -15.43 -12.74 6.18
N VAL A 146 -14.83 -12.63 5.00
CA VAL A 146 -13.38 -12.69 4.79
C VAL A 146 -12.93 -11.39 4.16
N SER A 147 -12.00 -10.70 4.83
CA SER A 147 -11.37 -9.48 4.34
C SER A 147 -10.05 -9.81 3.66
N ASP A 148 -9.93 -9.43 2.39
CA ASP A 148 -8.72 -9.69 1.61
C ASP A 148 -8.26 -8.48 0.77
N ALA A 149 -8.76 -7.30 1.09
CA ALA A 149 -8.48 -6.06 0.39
C ALA A 149 -7.71 -5.08 1.28
N PHE A 150 -6.42 -5.32 1.51
CA PHE A 150 -5.62 -4.49 2.41
C PHE A 150 -5.62 -3.00 2.00
N GLY A 151 -5.61 -2.70 0.71
CA GLY A 151 -5.69 -1.33 0.21
C GLY A 151 -6.95 -0.55 0.60
N ALA A 152 -7.99 -1.23 1.08
CA ALA A 152 -9.26 -0.63 1.48
C ALA A 152 -9.52 -0.64 3.00
N VAL A 153 -8.67 -1.30 3.80
CA VAL A 153 -8.94 -1.49 5.25
C VAL A 153 -8.72 -0.26 6.11
N HIS A 154 -8.09 0.79 5.58
CA HIS A 154 -7.91 2.06 6.28
C HIS A 154 -9.18 2.91 6.31
N ARG A 155 -10.20 2.54 5.55
CA ARG A 155 -11.50 3.21 5.51
C ARG A 155 -12.58 2.32 6.12
N ALA A 156 -13.38 2.90 7.02
CA ALA A 156 -14.55 2.23 7.57
C ALA A 156 -15.71 2.35 6.57
N HIS A 157 -15.75 1.45 5.59
CA HIS A 157 -16.86 1.32 4.63
C HIS A 157 -17.76 0.14 5.01
N ALA A 158 -18.96 0.09 4.45
CA ALA A 158 -19.90 -0.99 4.75
C ALA A 158 -19.31 -2.37 4.43
N SER A 159 -18.65 -2.53 3.27
CA SER A 159 -18.07 -3.80 2.83
C SER A 159 -16.69 -4.11 3.44
N THR A 160 -16.01 -3.15 4.05
CA THR A 160 -14.67 -3.36 4.62
C THR A 160 -14.66 -3.52 6.14
N ALA A 161 -15.61 -2.89 6.82
CA ALA A 161 -15.68 -2.89 8.28
C ALA A 161 -17.11 -3.14 8.81
N GLY A 162 -18.11 -2.51 8.23
CA GLY A 162 -19.49 -2.56 8.72
C GLY A 162 -20.07 -3.96 8.82
N VAL A 163 -19.77 -4.81 7.85
CA VAL A 163 -20.26 -6.21 7.82
C VAL A 163 -19.79 -7.05 9.00
N ALA A 164 -18.70 -6.69 9.63
CA ALA A 164 -18.17 -7.40 10.81
C ALA A 164 -19.05 -7.23 12.06
N ALA A 165 -19.97 -6.28 12.06
CA ALA A 165 -20.97 -6.15 13.14
C ALA A 165 -22.01 -7.28 13.08
N TYR A 166 -22.16 -7.96 11.94
CA TYR A 166 -23.23 -8.94 11.69
C TYR A 166 -22.71 -10.35 11.37
N LEU A 167 -21.44 -10.49 11.00
CA LEU A 167 -20.81 -11.77 10.65
C LEU A 167 -19.50 -11.95 11.40
N PRO A 168 -19.12 -13.20 11.73
CA PRO A 168 -17.74 -13.49 12.09
C PRO A 168 -16.82 -13.04 10.96
N ALA A 169 -15.73 -12.34 11.29
CA ALA A 169 -14.84 -11.71 10.32
C ALA A 169 -13.41 -12.22 10.51
N VAL A 170 -12.80 -12.74 9.45
CA VAL A 170 -11.43 -13.22 9.44
C VAL A 170 -10.68 -12.68 8.24
N SER A 171 -9.34 -12.80 8.27
CA SER A 171 -8.51 -12.35 7.15
C SER A 171 -8.37 -13.41 6.07
N GLY A 172 -8.31 -12.97 4.82
CA GLY A 172 -7.75 -13.76 3.73
C GLY A 172 -6.22 -13.75 3.75
N PHE A 173 -5.61 -14.40 2.77
CA PHE A 173 -4.15 -14.56 2.72
C PHE A 173 -3.41 -13.26 2.43
N LEU A 174 -4.00 -12.33 1.67
CA LEU A 174 -3.38 -11.03 1.39
C LEU A 174 -3.26 -10.19 2.66
N ILE A 175 -4.33 -10.08 3.43
CA ILE A 175 -4.31 -9.35 4.72
C ILE A 175 -3.40 -10.05 5.73
N GLN A 176 -3.46 -11.37 5.80
CA GLN A 176 -2.57 -12.15 6.68
C GLN A 176 -1.10 -11.81 6.42
N LYS A 177 -0.69 -11.80 5.15
CA LYS A 177 0.68 -11.51 4.76
C LYS A 177 1.09 -10.08 5.11
N GLU A 178 0.21 -9.12 4.89
CA GLU A 178 0.46 -7.72 5.28
C GLU A 178 0.62 -7.56 6.79
N LEU A 179 -0.23 -8.20 7.58
CA LEU A 179 -0.15 -8.16 9.04
C LEU A 179 1.10 -8.87 9.56
N GLU A 180 1.51 -9.97 8.94
CA GLU A 180 2.72 -10.69 9.29
C GLU A 180 3.98 -9.86 9.05
N PHE A 181 4.14 -9.32 7.85
CA PHE A 181 5.37 -8.59 7.47
C PHE A 181 5.35 -7.15 7.96
N LEU A 182 4.40 -6.36 7.53
CA LEU A 182 4.34 -4.95 7.90
C LEU A 182 3.99 -4.77 9.38
N GLY A 183 3.05 -5.55 9.88
CA GLY A 183 2.68 -5.57 11.29
C GLY A 183 3.82 -5.99 12.19
N GLY A 184 4.52 -7.06 11.82
CA GLY A 184 5.68 -7.54 12.57
C GLY A 184 6.82 -6.52 12.61
N ALA A 185 7.07 -5.86 11.48
CA ALA A 185 8.11 -4.83 11.38
C ALA A 185 7.83 -3.59 12.24
N ILE A 186 6.56 -3.27 12.46
CA ILE A 186 6.17 -2.12 13.29
C ILE A 186 6.11 -2.51 14.79
N ALA A 187 5.58 -3.69 15.10
CA ALA A 187 5.35 -4.10 16.49
C ALA A 187 6.59 -4.70 17.17
N ASP A 188 7.33 -5.56 16.45
CA ASP A 188 8.50 -6.27 17.00
C ASP A 188 9.51 -6.55 15.88
N PRO A 189 10.21 -5.51 15.39
CA PRO A 189 11.14 -5.67 14.27
C PRO A 189 12.40 -6.47 14.70
N LYS A 190 12.91 -7.26 13.77
CA LYS A 190 14.27 -7.78 13.88
C LYS A 190 15.23 -6.61 13.71
N ARG A 191 16.00 -6.31 14.76
CA ARG A 191 16.87 -5.13 14.79
C ARG A 191 18.25 -5.43 14.20
N PRO A 192 18.94 -4.41 13.67
CA PRO A 192 18.50 -3.00 13.57
C PRO A 192 17.33 -2.80 12.59
N LEU A 193 16.40 -1.93 12.95
CA LEU A 193 15.34 -1.48 12.05
C LEU A 193 15.79 -0.20 11.33
N VAL A 194 15.86 -0.26 10.03
CA VAL A 194 16.17 0.87 9.15
C VAL A 194 14.91 1.24 8.37
N ALA A 195 14.49 2.48 8.50
CA ALA A 195 13.39 3.02 7.72
C ALA A 195 13.93 3.97 6.65
N ILE A 196 13.52 3.78 5.39
CA ILE A 196 13.91 4.61 4.27
C ILE A 196 12.66 5.35 3.80
N LEU A 197 12.68 6.67 3.89
CA LEU A 197 11.57 7.54 3.50
C LEU A 197 11.99 8.45 2.36
N GLY A 198 11.24 8.42 1.30
CA GLY A 198 11.35 9.33 0.17
C GLY A 198 10.02 9.98 -0.13
N GLY A 199 9.98 10.71 -1.23
CA GLY A 199 8.79 11.42 -1.67
C GLY A 199 9.03 12.93 -1.74
N SER A 200 8.03 13.66 -2.24
CA SER A 200 8.20 15.08 -2.54
C SER A 200 7.96 16.02 -1.35
N LYS A 201 7.15 15.62 -0.38
CA LYS A 201 6.66 16.51 0.68
C LYS A 201 6.80 15.90 2.08
N VAL A 202 7.42 16.68 2.98
CA VAL A 202 7.47 16.36 4.42
C VAL A 202 6.07 16.29 5.01
N SER A 203 5.19 17.21 4.62
CA SER A 203 3.81 17.30 5.12
C SER A 203 3.00 16.01 4.91
N SER A 204 3.30 15.24 3.86
CA SER A 204 2.64 13.97 3.59
C SER A 204 3.18 12.80 4.42
N LYS A 205 4.31 12.96 5.11
CA LYS A 205 5.02 11.91 5.85
C LYS A 205 5.12 12.15 7.36
N ILE A 206 4.46 13.18 7.87
CA ILE A 206 4.57 13.59 9.28
C ILE A 206 4.23 12.43 10.23
N GLY A 207 3.10 11.78 10.02
CA GLY A 207 2.66 10.67 10.87
C GLY A 207 3.63 9.49 10.84
N VAL A 208 4.18 9.19 9.67
CA VAL A 208 5.17 8.12 9.50
C VAL A 208 6.47 8.48 10.22
N ILE A 209 6.97 9.69 10.03
CA ILE A 209 8.23 10.15 10.67
C ILE A 209 8.06 10.11 12.19
N ASN A 210 6.97 10.64 12.71
CA ASN A 210 6.69 10.65 14.14
C ASN A 210 6.68 9.25 14.75
N ASN A 211 6.01 8.31 14.10
CA ASN A 211 5.93 6.93 14.57
C ASN A 211 7.28 6.21 14.46
N LEU A 212 7.96 6.36 13.33
CA LEU A 212 9.25 5.71 13.10
C LEU A 212 10.36 6.22 14.03
N LEU A 213 10.32 7.47 14.47
CA LEU A 213 11.23 7.99 15.49
C LEU A 213 11.11 7.24 16.83
N GLU A 214 9.95 6.66 17.12
CA GLU A 214 9.74 5.88 18.33
C GLU A 214 10.26 4.44 18.22
N ILE A 215 10.40 3.90 17.01
CA ILE A 215 10.66 2.47 16.80
C ILE A 215 11.92 2.14 15.99
N ALA A 216 12.37 3.03 15.09
CA ALA A 216 13.50 2.77 14.22
C ALA A 216 14.85 3.04 14.90
N ASP A 217 15.88 2.32 14.49
CA ASP A 217 17.27 2.56 14.87
C ASP A 217 17.92 3.59 13.93
N THR A 218 17.56 3.57 12.66
CA THR A 218 18.04 4.51 11.64
C THR A 218 16.89 4.92 10.74
N ILE A 219 16.81 6.19 10.42
CA ILE A 219 15.89 6.74 9.42
C ILE A 219 16.71 7.40 8.32
N ILE A 220 16.45 6.99 7.09
CA ILE A 220 17.09 7.51 5.88
C ILE A 220 16.07 8.37 5.14
N ILE A 221 16.44 9.60 4.83
CA ILE A 221 15.60 10.55 4.11
C ILE A 221 16.13 10.72 2.69
N GLY A 222 15.24 10.64 1.71
CA GLY A 222 15.53 10.89 0.30
C GLY A 222 14.38 11.60 -0.40
N GLY A 223 14.48 11.75 -1.70
CA GLY A 223 13.47 12.43 -2.51
C GLY A 223 13.40 13.94 -2.26
N GLY A 224 12.34 14.56 -2.77
CA GLY A 224 12.13 16.01 -2.70
C GLY A 224 11.96 16.55 -1.30
N MET A 225 11.49 15.75 -0.35
CA MET A 225 11.35 16.17 1.05
C MET A 225 12.70 16.46 1.73
N THR A 226 13.79 15.94 1.21
CA THR A 226 15.14 16.16 1.69
C THR A 226 15.48 17.66 1.77
N TYR A 227 15.05 18.44 0.78
CA TYR A 227 15.47 19.84 0.66
C TYR A 227 14.87 20.74 1.73
N THR A 228 13.70 20.41 2.25
CA THR A 228 13.14 21.09 3.41
C THR A 228 14.00 20.83 4.67
N PHE A 229 14.45 19.60 4.89
CA PHE A 229 15.41 19.28 5.96
C PHE A 229 16.75 20.02 5.80
N LEU A 230 17.30 20.04 4.59
CA LEU A 230 18.58 20.73 4.31
C LEU A 230 18.46 22.24 4.53
N LYS A 231 17.36 22.84 4.08
CA LYS A 231 17.09 24.27 4.32
C LYS A 231 16.95 24.57 5.81
N ALA A 232 16.29 23.71 6.56
CA ALA A 232 16.16 23.82 8.01
C ALA A 232 17.52 23.83 8.72
N GLN A 233 18.51 23.12 8.18
CA GLN A 233 19.90 23.12 8.66
C GLN A 233 20.72 24.33 8.22
N GLY A 234 20.14 25.26 7.47
CA GLY A 234 20.83 26.43 6.95
C GLY A 234 21.45 26.25 5.57
N GLY A 235 21.16 25.17 4.85
CA GLY A 235 21.65 24.91 3.51
C GLY A 235 21.02 25.79 2.43
N SER A 236 21.72 25.93 1.31
CA SER A 236 21.20 26.56 0.08
C SER A 236 20.70 25.48 -0.86
N ILE A 237 19.43 25.52 -1.20
CA ILE A 237 18.76 24.45 -1.98
C ILE A 237 18.34 24.88 -3.40
N GLY A 238 18.70 26.10 -3.83
CA GLY A 238 18.35 26.62 -5.16
C GLY A 238 16.85 26.62 -5.41
N LYS A 239 16.46 26.05 -6.54
CA LYS A 239 15.05 25.91 -6.95
C LYS A 239 14.42 24.61 -6.48
N SER A 240 15.05 23.86 -5.60
CA SER A 240 14.54 22.58 -5.10
C SER A 240 13.20 22.74 -4.39
N LEU A 241 12.42 21.67 -4.31
CA LEU A 241 11.17 21.66 -3.57
C LEU A 241 11.37 22.12 -2.12
N LEU A 242 10.52 23.02 -1.67
CA LEU A 242 10.59 23.57 -0.31
C LEU A 242 9.18 23.76 0.26
N GLU A 243 9.03 23.27 1.48
CA GLU A 243 7.83 23.53 2.29
C GLU A 243 8.25 24.44 3.47
N GLU A 244 8.22 25.76 3.28
CA GLU A 244 8.66 26.73 4.28
C GLU A 244 7.94 26.60 5.62
N ASP A 245 6.66 26.26 5.60
CA ASP A 245 5.84 26.08 6.82
C ASP A 245 6.30 24.88 7.67
N TRP A 246 7.17 24.03 7.14
CA TRP A 246 7.64 22.81 7.80
C TRP A 246 9.11 22.83 8.22
N LEU A 247 9.79 23.97 8.11
CA LEU A 247 11.19 24.10 8.52
C LEU A 247 11.37 23.83 10.02
N ASP A 248 10.54 24.44 10.85
CA ASP A 248 10.59 24.22 12.31
C ASP A 248 10.32 22.77 12.68
N TYR A 249 9.37 22.14 11.99
CA TYR A 249 9.09 20.70 12.16
C TYR A 249 10.33 19.85 11.83
N CYS A 250 11.01 20.14 10.73
CA CYS A 250 12.24 19.41 10.36
C CYS A 250 13.33 19.55 11.43
N ASN A 251 13.55 20.75 11.96
CA ASN A 251 14.48 20.98 13.05
C ASN A 251 14.09 20.19 14.31
N ASP A 252 12.83 20.20 14.66
CA ASP A 252 12.31 19.45 15.82
C ASP A 252 12.51 17.94 15.65
N MET A 253 12.29 17.41 14.45
CA MET A 253 12.48 15.98 14.17
C MET A 253 13.95 15.57 14.23
N MET A 254 14.86 16.39 13.72
CA MET A 254 16.30 16.13 13.80
C MET A 254 16.77 16.13 15.26
N LYS A 255 16.30 17.09 16.06
CA LYS A 255 16.57 17.15 17.49
C LYS A 255 16.02 15.93 18.24
N LYS A 256 14.77 15.57 17.94
CA LYS A 256 14.11 14.41 18.54
C LYS A 256 14.81 13.10 18.22
N ALA A 257 15.27 12.94 16.99
CA ALA A 257 16.08 11.79 16.59
C ALA A 257 17.35 11.69 17.42
N GLN A 258 18.06 12.79 17.59
CA GLN A 258 19.29 12.85 18.40
C GLN A 258 18.99 12.48 19.88
N GLU A 259 17.97 13.05 20.47
CA GLU A 259 17.55 12.75 21.85
C GLU A 259 17.17 11.28 22.08
N LYS A 260 16.56 10.65 21.07
CA LYS A 260 16.16 9.23 21.11
C LYS A 260 17.25 8.25 20.68
N GLY A 261 18.40 8.74 20.26
CA GLY A 261 19.47 7.89 19.75
C GLY A 261 19.19 7.27 18.37
N VAL A 262 18.25 7.84 17.62
CA VAL A 262 17.94 7.43 16.25
C VAL A 262 18.87 8.15 15.29
N LYS A 263 19.53 7.40 14.41
CA LYS A 263 20.37 8.00 13.34
C LYS A 263 19.45 8.49 12.24
N LEU A 264 19.39 9.80 12.04
CA LEU A 264 18.67 10.41 10.93
C LEU A 264 19.69 10.81 9.85
N LEU A 265 19.64 10.11 8.71
CA LEU A 265 20.59 10.32 7.61
C LEU A 265 19.95 11.17 6.52
N LEU A 266 20.63 12.25 6.17
CA LEU A 266 20.33 13.10 5.03
C LEU A 266 21.43 12.93 3.98
N PRO A 267 21.14 13.15 2.68
CA PRO A 267 22.18 13.00 1.66
C PRO A 267 23.27 14.09 1.81
N GLU A 268 24.50 13.66 1.88
CA GLU A 268 25.68 14.57 1.93
C GLU A 268 25.89 15.27 0.60
N ASP A 269 25.63 14.57 -0.51
CA ASP A 269 25.73 15.11 -1.86
C ASP A 269 24.44 14.87 -2.65
N THR A 270 24.25 15.66 -3.68
CA THR A 270 23.03 15.71 -4.48
C THR A 270 23.39 15.77 -5.96
N ILE A 271 22.62 15.08 -6.78
CA ILE A 271 22.59 15.28 -8.22
C ILE A 271 21.49 16.29 -8.50
N CYS A 272 21.86 17.45 -9.02
CA CYS A 272 20.93 18.50 -9.38
C CYS A 272 20.93 18.77 -10.89
N ALA A 273 19.99 19.57 -11.34
CA ALA A 273 19.87 19.97 -12.74
C ALA A 273 19.27 21.39 -12.82
N LYS A 274 19.44 22.04 -13.96
CA LYS A 274 18.91 23.40 -14.17
C LYS A 274 17.42 23.42 -14.47
N GLU A 275 16.87 22.28 -14.88
CA GLU A 275 15.43 22.12 -15.20
C GLU A 275 14.95 20.73 -14.82
N PHE A 276 13.64 20.61 -14.57
CA PHE A 276 12.99 19.32 -14.34
C PHE A 276 12.67 18.67 -15.68
N SER A 277 13.65 17.93 -16.22
CA SER A 277 13.55 17.28 -17.52
C SER A 277 14.38 16.00 -17.52
N ALA A 278 13.92 15.00 -18.27
CA ALA A 278 14.66 13.75 -18.48
C ALA A 278 16.01 13.98 -19.20
N ASP A 279 16.08 15.04 -20.04
CA ASP A 279 17.26 15.39 -20.82
C ASP A 279 18.17 16.41 -20.12
N ALA A 280 17.82 16.86 -18.91
CA ALA A 280 18.64 17.79 -18.16
C ALA A 280 19.99 17.17 -17.79
N GLU A 281 21.04 17.97 -17.84
CA GLU A 281 22.39 17.52 -17.49
C GLU A 281 22.52 17.32 -15.97
N PRO A 282 22.90 16.13 -15.51
CA PRO A 282 23.17 15.88 -14.09
C PRO A 282 24.41 16.65 -13.60
N ILE A 283 24.27 17.32 -12.46
CA ILE A 283 25.35 18.09 -11.84
C ILE A 283 25.51 17.61 -10.39
N LEU A 284 26.69 17.11 -10.07
CA LEU A 284 27.03 16.68 -8.70
C LEU A 284 27.41 17.89 -7.86
N VAL A 285 26.73 18.07 -6.74
CA VAL A 285 27.01 19.17 -5.79
C VAL A 285 26.96 18.66 -4.35
N ASP A 286 27.55 19.43 -3.44
CA ASP A 286 27.29 19.26 -2.01
C ASP A 286 25.84 19.64 -1.72
N SER A 287 25.17 18.83 -0.91
CA SER A 287 23.73 19.02 -0.62
C SER A 287 23.42 20.34 0.09
N MET A 288 24.37 20.90 0.83
CA MET A 288 24.20 22.18 1.52
C MET A 288 24.44 23.39 0.61
N ASN A 289 24.91 23.18 -0.61
CA ASN A 289 25.31 24.23 -1.54
C ASN A 289 24.79 23.98 -2.96
N ILE A 290 23.49 23.78 -3.10
CA ILE A 290 22.85 23.65 -4.40
C ILE A 290 22.79 25.05 -5.05
N PRO A 291 23.29 25.22 -6.30
CA PRO A 291 23.25 26.51 -6.98
C PRO A 291 21.86 27.10 -7.13
N ASP A 292 21.73 28.42 -7.13
CA ASP A 292 20.47 29.15 -7.19
C ASP A 292 19.63 28.82 -8.44
N ASP A 293 20.28 28.44 -9.55
CA ASP A 293 19.65 28.10 -10.82
C ASP A 293 19.40 26.60 -10.99
N CYS A 294 19.64 25.80 -9.94
CA CYS A 294 19.50 24.34 -9.98
C CYS A 294 18.47 23.83 -8.97
N LEU A 295 17.92 22.67 -9.27
CA LEU A 295 17.06 21.92 -8.36
C LEU A 295 17.60 20.50 -8.16
N GLY A 296 17.45 19.98 -6.95
CA GLY A 296 17.84 18.60 -6.65
C GLY A 296 16.94 17.60 -7.36
N MET A 297 17.56 16.55 -7.92
CA MET A 297 16.88 15.52 -8.71
C MET A 297 17.13 14.10 -8.19
N ASP A 298 18.25 13.87 -7.52
CA ASP A 298 18.63 12.56 -6.96
C ASP A 298 19.69 12.73 -5.87
N ILE A 299 19.92 11.69 -5.11
CA ILE A 299 21.03 11.62 -4.16
C ILE A 299 22.34 11.35 -4.91
N GLY A 300 23.45 11.86 -4.37
CA GLY A 300 24.77 11.68 -4.96
C GLY A 300 25.50 10.42 -4.50
N PRO A 301 26.71 10.17 -5.02
CA PRO A 301 27.50 8.96 -4.72
C PRO A 301 27.85 8.77 -3.24
N LYS A 302 28.16 9.84 -2.52
CA LYS A 302 28.44 9.76 -1.08
C LYS A 302 27.22 9.37 -0.28
N ALA A 303 26.05 9.92 -0.63
CA ALA A 303 24.78 9.55 -0.03
C ALA A 303 24.44 8.08 -0.31
N ILE A 304 24.63 7.62 -1.55
CA ILE A 304 24.45 6.22 -1.94
C ILE A 304 25.31 5.29 -1.07
N GLU A 305 26.59 5.62 -0.89
CA GLU A 305 27.50 4.83 -0.06
C GLU A 305 27.05 4.78 1.40
N ALA A 306 26.70 5.92 1.98
CA ALA A 306 26.22 6.01 3.36
C ALA A 306 24.92 5.22 3.56
N TYR A 307 23.97 5.32 2.64
CA TYR A 307 22.69 4.64 2.71
C TYR A 307 22.82 3.13 2.51
N SER A 308 23.67 2.72 1.57
CA SER A 308 23.98 1.30 1.34
C SER A 308 24.64 0.66 2.56
N ASN A 309 25.56 1.37 3.21
CA ASN A 309 26.20 0.90 4.44
C ASN A 309 25.20 0.79 5.60
N ALA A 310 24.27 1.74 5.70
CA ALA A 310 23.26 1.72 6.77
C ALA A 310 22.33 0.50 6.69
N VAL A 311 22.02 -0.01 5.49
CA VAL A 311 21.15 -1.17 5.32
C VAL A 311 21.90 -2.50 5.34
N LYS A 312 23.21 -2.48 5.18
CA LYS A 312 24.02 -3.70 5.05
C LYS A 312 23.85 -4.69 6.19
N ASP A 313 23.82 -4.19 7.42
CA ASP A 313 23.71 -5.00 8.64
C ASP A 313 22.33 -4.92 9.28
N ALA A 314 21.33 -4.40 8.56
CA ALA A 314 19.98 -4.29 9.07
C ALA A 314 19.34 -5.66 9.28
N GLY A 315 18.51 -5.78 10.32
CA GLY A 315 17.63 -6.92 10.53
C GLY A 315 16.32 -6.77 9.77
N THR A 316 15.80 -5.55 9.73
CA THR A 316 14.56 -5.20 9.02
C THR A 316 14.75 -3.86 8.33
N VAL A 317 14.26 -3.75 7.09
CA VAL A 317 14.21 -2.50 6.34
C VAL A 317 12.78 -2.25 5.87
N ILE A 318 12.26 -1.07 6.17
CA ILE A 318 11.00 -0.57 5.62
C ILE A 318 11.33 0.56 4.68
N TRP A 319 10.89 0.47 3.44
CA TRP A 319 11.13 1.51 2.42
C TRP A 319 9.80 2.05 1.88
N ASN A 320 9.62 3.37 1.98
CA ASN A 320 8.48 4.10 1.45
C ASN A 320 8.92 5.38 0.76
N GLY A 321 8.85 5.41 -0.56
CA GLY A 321 9.17 6.56 -1.40
C GLY A 321 10.55 6.50 -2.05
N PRO A 322 10.66 6.89 -3.33
CA PRO A 322 11.92 6.87 -4.07
C PRO A 322 12.90 7.94 -3.58
N MET A 323 14.20 7.75 -3.91
CA MET A 323 15.28 8.65 -3.50
C MET A 323 15.46 9.84 -4.45
N GLY A 324 14.97 9.74 -5.66
CA GLY A 324 15.06 10.76 -6.69
C GLY A 324 13.97 10.61 -7.73
N VAL A 325 14.10 11.35 -8.82
CA VAL A 325 13.16 11.30 -9.96
C VAL A 325 13.52 10.08 -10.82
N PHE A 326 13.21 8.91 -10.31
CA PHE A 326 13.62 7.61 -10.89
C PHE A 326 13.00 7.34 -12.27
N GLU A 327 11.91 8.03 -12.61
CA GLU A 327 11.28 7.96 -13.93
C GLU A 327 12.22 8.47 -15.04
N PHE A 328 13.16 9.32 -14.68
CA PHE A 328 14.19 9.82 -15.59
C PHE A 328 15.48 8.99 -15.40
N PRO A 329 15.96 8.29 -16.42
CA PRO A 329 17.13 7.40 -16.28
C PRO A 329 18.38 8.07 -15.70
N ALA A 330 18.61 9.33 -16.02
CA ALA A 330 19.75 10.09 -15.49
C ALA A 330 19.69 10.35 -13.98
N PHE A 331 18.49 10.25 -13.38
CA PHE A 331 18.21 10.54 -11.97
C PHE A 331 17.64 9.33 -11.22
N ALA A 332 17.85 8.13 -11.77
CA ALA A 332 17.39 6.87 -11.19
C ALA A 332 18.44 6.13 -10.35
N LYS A 333 19.71 6.57 -10.40
CA LYS A 333 20.84 5.85 -9.76
C LYS A 333 20.70 5.70 -8.26
N GLY A 334 20.20 6.73 -7.57
CA GLY A 334 19.99 6.68 -6.13
C GLY A 334 18.96 5.64 -5.72
N THR A 335 17.81 5.64 -6.36
CA THR A 335 16.74 4.66 -6.11
C THR A 335 17.20 3.24 -6.47
N GLN A 336 17.91 3.09 -7.60
CA GLN A 336 18.47 1.80 -8.02
C GLN A 336 19.50 1.26 -7.00
N ALA A 337 20.38 2.12 -6.52
CA ALA A 337 21.41 1.73 -5.55
C ALA A 337 20.80 1.27 -4.22
N VAL A 338 19.76 1.94 -3.75
CA VAL A 338 19.03 1.52 -2.55
C VAL A 338 18.36 0.16 -2.77
N ALA A 339 17.68 -0.03 -3.89
CA ALA A 339 17.08 -1.32 -4.25
C ALA A 339 18.12 -2.45 -4.31
N GLU A 340 19.27 -2.18 -4.91
CA GLU A 340 20.38 -3.13 -4.97
C GLU A 340 20.93 -3.46 -3.58
N ALA A 341 21.13 -2.46 -2.73
CA ALA A 341 21.60 -2.65 -1.36
C ALA A 341 20.63 -3.52 -0.55
N LEU A 342 19.32 -3.32 -0.68
CA LEU A 342 18.30 -4.14 -0.05
C LEU A 342 18.35 -5.58 -0.58
N SER A 343 18.50 -5.76 -1.90
CA SER A 343 18.57 -7.08 -2.53
C SER A 343 19.77 -7.91 -2.08
N ASN A 344 20.87 -7.25 -1.72
CA ASN A 344 22.12 -7.88 -1.26
C ASN A 344 22.17 -8.07 0.26
N SER A 345 21.21 -7.53 0.99
CA SER A 345 21.14 -7.66 2.45
C SER A 345 20.44 -8.95 2.87
N ASN A 346 20.69 -9.40 4.10
CA ASN A 346 19.96 -10.49 4.74
C ASN A 346 18.75 -9.99 5.55
N ALA A 347 18.41 -8.73 5.42
CA ALA A 347 17.31 -8.11 6.14
C ALA A 347 15.95 -8.61 5.62
N ILE A 348 14.96 -8.54 6.49
CA ILE A 348 13.56 -8.59 6.09
C ILE A 348 13.26 -7.24 5.41
N THR A 349 13.01 -7.26 4.10
CA THR A 349 12.82 -6.04 3.29
C THR A 349 11.35 -5.87 2.93
N ILE A 350 10.79 -4.74 3.37
CA ILE A 350 9.37 -4.44 3.20
C ILE A 350 9.25 -3.14 2.42
N ILE A 351 8.58 -3.20 1.28
CA ILE A 351 8.34 -2.05 0.42
C ILE A 351 6.90 -1.60 0.61
N GLY A 352 6.71 -0.36 1.02
CA GLY A 352 5.41 0.26 1.19
C GLY A 352 5.22 1.44 0.24
N GLY A 353 3.98 1.59 -0.27
CA GLY A 353 3.63 2.68 -1.18
C GLY A 353 3.78 2.34 -2.66
N GLY A 354 2.93 2.97 -3.48
CA GLY A 354 2.84 2.69 -4.91
C GLY A 354 4.11 3.05 -5.68
N ASP A 355 4.70 4.20 -5.38
CA ASP A 355 5.90 4.68 -6.07
C ASP A 355 7.12 3.78 -5.79
N SER A 356 7.30 3.35 -4.55
CA SER A 356 8.38 2.44 -4.19
C SER A 356 8.21 1.07 -4.84
N ALA A 357 6.98 0.54 -4.83
CA ALA A 357 6.66 -0.73 -5.49
C ALA A 357 6.91 -0.64 -7.01
N ALA A 358 6.47 0.46 -7.64
CA ALA A 358 6.72 0.70 -9.06
C ALA A 358 8.23 0.79 -9.34
N ALA A 359 8.98 1.50 -8.51
CA ALA A 359 10.44 1.65 -8.65
C ALA A 359 11.15 0.30 -8.61
N VAL A 360 10.89 -0.54 -7.61
CA VAL A 360 11.55 -1.84 -7.49
C VAL A 360 11.17 -2.79 -8.62
N GLN A 361 9.94 -2.72 -9.13
CA GLN A 361 9.51 -3.50 -10.29
C GLN A 361 10.19 -3.03 -11.56
N GLN A 362 10.16 -1.73 -11.83
CA GLN A 362 10.77 -1.13 -13.02
C GLN A 362 12.28 -1.39 -13.09
N LEU A 363 12.96 -1.36 -11.94
CA LEU A 363 14.39 -1.57 -11.82
C LEU A 363 14.80 -3.05 -11.73
N GLY A 364 13.84 -3.98 -11.69
CA GLY A 364 14.09 -5.42 -11.73
C GLY A 364 14.44 -6.06 -10.38
N TYR A 365 14.11 -5.43 -9.26
CA TYR A 365 14.45 -5.95 -7.91
C TYR A 365 13.24 -6.50 -7.13
N ALA A 366 12.04 -6.51 -7.71
CA ALA A 366 10.82 -6.91 -7.00
C ALA A 366 10.91 -8.31 -6.38
N ASP A 367 11.45 -9.28 -7.11
CA ASP A 367 11.55 -10.67 -6.65
C ASP A 367 12.55 -10.86 -5.50
N LYS A 368 13.41 -9.89 -5.25
CA LYS A 368 14.42 -9.91 -4.21
C LYS A 368 13.97 -9.25 -2.91
N MET A 369 12.78 -8.66 -2.90
CA MET A 369 12.19 -8.08 -1.70
C MET A 369 11.38 -9.14 -0.94
N THR A 370 11.44 -9.09 0.40
CA THR A 370 10.69 -10.03 1.24
C THR A 370 9.19 -9.84 1.07
N HIS A 371 8.74 -8.59 1.08
CA HIS A 371 7.32 -8.24 0.93
C HIS A 371 7.17 -6.89 0.26
N ILE A 372 6.31 -6.84 -0.75
CA ILE A 372 5.87 -5.58 -1.37
C ILE A 372 4.42 -5.38 -1.01
N SER A 373 4.13 -4.36 -0.19
CA SER A 373 2.77 -4.08 0.24
C SER A 373 1.91 -3.60 -0.93
N THR A 374 0.70 -4.14 -1.01
CA THR A 374 -0.31 -3.73 -1.98
C THR A 374 -1.22 -2.63 -1.44
N GLY A 375 -0.99 -2.21 -0.20
CA GLY A 375 -1.93 -1.40 0.57
C GLY A 375 -1.97 0.09 0.23
N GLY A 376 -0.97 0.63 -0.46
CA GLY A 376 -0.94 2.06 -0.76
C GLY A 376 -1.15 2.93 0.49
N GLY A 377 -2.29 3.65 0.54
CA GLY A 377 -2.66 4.51 1.67
C GLY A 377 -2.83 3.74 2.99
N ALA A 378 -3.32 2.50 2.93
CA ALA A 378 -3.44 1.67 4.13
C ALA A 378 -2.08 1.31 4.72
N SER A 379 -1.09 1.01 3.87
CA SER A 379 0.29 0.76 4.32
C SER A 379 0.88 1.98 5.00
N LEU A 380 0.66 3.17 4.43
CA LEU A 380 1.12 4.43 5.00
C LEU A 380 0.49 4.68 6.36
N GLU A 381 -0.83 4.57 6.48
CA GLU A 381 -1.54 4.76 7.75
C GLU A 381 -1.13 3.72 8.80
N PHE A 382 -0.83 2.49 8.37
CA PHE A 382 -0.30 1.46 9.26
C PHE A 382 1.08 1.86 9.81
N MET A 383 1.97 2.37 8.96
CA MET A 383 3.29 2.87 9.39
C MET A 383 3.20 4.11 10.27
N GLU A 384 2.11 4.87 10.20
CA GLU A 384 1.80 5.96 11.11
C GLU A 384 1.37 5.49 12.52
N GLY A 385 1.21 4.18 12.72
CA GLY A 385 0.71 3.60 13.97
C GLY A 385 -0.79 3.71 14.16
N LYS A 386 -1.53 4.07 13.12
CA LYS A 386 -3.00 4.19 13.18
C LYS A 386 -3.68 2.84 13.22
N GLU A 387 -4.81 2.78 13.88
CA GLU A 387 -5.71 1.65 13.79
C GLU A 387 -6.41 1.65 12.42
N LEU A 388 -6.40 0.50 11.76
CA LEU A 388 -7.09 0.31 10.49
C LEU A 388 -8.45 -0.34 10.74
N PRO A 389 -9.58 0.34 10.46
CA PRO A 389 -10.91 -0.18 10.79
C PRO A 389 -11.20 -1.57 10.23
N GLY A 390 -10.78 -1.82 8.99
CA GLY A 390 -10.99 -3.11 8.34
C GLY A 390 -10.11 -4.24 8.86
N VAL A 391 -9.12 -3.94 9.69
CA VAL A 391 -8.32 -4.93 10.43
C VAL A 391 -8.83 -5.06 11.86
N ALA A 392 -9.10 -3.94 12.53
CA ALA A 392 -9.58 -3.91 13.91
C ALA A 392 -10.89 -4.71 14.08
N CYS A 393 -11.74 -4.75 13.07
CA CYS A 393 -13.00 -5.49 13.09
C CYS A 393 -12.86 -7.00 12.97
N LEU A 394 -11.68 -7.53 12.63
CA LEU A 394 -11.43 -8.96 12.51
C LEU A 394 -11.28 -9.63 13.87
N LEU A 395 -11.68 -10.89 13.95
CA LEU A 395 -11.53 -11.68 15.17
C LEU A 395 -10.06 -11.89 15.52
N ASP A 396 -9.75 -11.74 16.78
CA ASP A 396 -8.42 -12.03 17.32
C ASP A 396 -8.14 -13.53 17.32
N ALA A 397 -6.88 -13.90 17.04
CA ALA A 397 -6.43 -15.28 17.02
C ALA A 397 -6.19 -15.84 18.42
#